data_44de0afe9c20a321ebdeb1debc4efe6e
#
_entry.id   44de0afe9c20a321ebdeb1debc4efe6e
#
_cell.length_a   1.000
_cell.length_b   1.000
_cell.length_c   1.000
_cell.angle_alpha   90.00
_cell.angle_beta   90.00
_cell.angle_gamma   90.00
#
_symmetry.space_group_name_H-M   'P 1'
#
loop_
_entity.id
_entity.type
_entity.pdbx_description
1 polymer ?
#
loop_
_entity_poly.entity_id
_entity_poly.type
_entity_poly.pdbx_seq_one_letter_code
_entity_poly.pdbx_strand_id
1 'polypeptide(L)'
;NYIENPRHEVGLNELDTLKKLFDVSGYQNMINLAQDIYTNGLVNASLVTIVKLNNADRYTVYEGNRRVACIKLILHPEKFSFLPKNQIDRIKKMKSDTPSKINLSQIECLITDEEDAFFIMRRIHSGEDKGRGLKSWNTKEQEIFKLRTNPKNSTSIAKIISDKYEEFFKEDIQEEMAYTNIQRL
;
A
#
# COMPACT_ATOMS: atom_id res chain seq x y z
N ASN A 1 5.54 -16.95 5.03
CA ASN A 1 4.27 -17.39 5.55
C ASN A 1 3.40 -16.16 5.84
N TYR A 2 2.10 -16.20 5.52
CA TYR A 2 1.16 -15.07 5.67
C TYR A 2 0.11 -15.36 6.77
N ILE A 3 0.44 -16.23 7.70
CA ILE A 3 -0.50 -16.83 8.67
C ILE A 3 -1.18 -15.77 9.53
N GLU A 4 -0.45 -14.72 9.93
CA GLU A 4 -0.91 -13.75 10.92
C GLU A 4 -1.54 -12.46 10.31
N ASN A 5 -2.04 -12.54 9.09
CA ASN A 5 -2.73 -11.39 8.50
C ASN A 5 -4.19 -11.31 8.98
N PRO A 6 -4.59 -10.29 9.77
CA PRO A 6 -5.95 -10.20 10.33
C PRO A 6 -7.04 -9.94 9.27
N ARG A 7 -6.66 -9.67 8.02
CA ARG A 7 -7.61 -9.39 6.93
C ARG A 7 -8.23 -10.63 6.31
N HIS A 8 -7.69 -11.82 6.59
CA HIS A 8 -8.23 -13.10 6.07
C HIS A 8 -7.90 -14.25 7.01
N GLU A 9 -8.68 -15.31 6.91
CA GLU A 9 -8.41 -16.56 7.61
C GLU A 9 -7.12 -17.22 7.10
N VAL A 10 -6.50 -18.03 7.96
CA VAL A 10 -5.33 -18.83 7.60
C VAL A 10 -5.68 -19.77 6.45
N GLY A 11 -4.88 -19.76 5.40
CA GLY A 11 -5.03 -20.69 4.29
C GLY A 11 -4.49 -22.09 4.62
N LEU A 12 -5.01 -23.10 3.91
CA LEU A 12 -4.55 -24.49 4.04
C LEU A 12 -3.08 -24.66 3.62
N ASN A 13 -2.62 -23.80 2.72
CA ASN A 13 -1.24 -23.77 2.21
C ASN A 13 -0.92 -22.35 1.72
N GLU A 14 0.32 -22.15 1.24
CA GLU A 14 0.77 -20.84 0.76
C GLU A 14 -0.08 -20.30 -0.39
N LEU A 15 -0.47 -21.15 -1.35
CA LEU A 15 -1.25 -20.73 -2.50
C LEU A 15 -2.66 -20.29 -2.12
N ASP A 16 -3.31 -21.02 -1.22
CA ASP A 16 -4.63 -20.67 -0.69
C ASP A 16 -4.58 -19.36 0.10
N THR A 17 -3.54 -19.17 0.91
CA THR A 17 -3.32 -17.93 1.66
C THR A 17 -3.08 -16.74 0.74
N LEU A 18 -2.30 -16.92 -0.34
CA LEU A 18 -2.09 -15.89 -1.36
C LEU A 18 -3.40 -15.55 -2.07
N LYS A 19 -4.20 -16.56 -2.45
CA LYS A 19 -5.51 -16.35 -3.05
C LYS A 19 -6.42 -15.52 -2.15
N LYS A 20 -6.56 -15.87 -0.87
CA LYS A 20 -7.35 -15.12 0.11
C LYS A 20 -6.87 -13.66 0.25
N LEU A 21 -5.54 -13.45 0.25
CA LEU A 21 -4.97 -12.11 0.29
C LEU A 21 -5.36 -11.28 -0.95
N PHE A 22 -5.37 -11.89 -2.14
CA PHE A 22 -5.80 -11.25 -3.38
C PHE A 22 -7.30 -10.98 -3.40
N ASP A 23 -8.12 -11.92 -2.94
CA ASP A 23 -9.58 -11.76 -2.83
C ASP A 23 -9.95 -10.54 -1.96
N VAL A 24 -9.34 -10.42 -0.78
CA VAL A 24 -9.59 -9.31 0.16
C VAL A 24 -9.00 -7.98 -0.33
N SER A 25 -7.83 -8.01 -0.96
CA SER A 25 -7.13 -6.79 -1.43
C SER A 25 -7.67 -6.26 -2.75
N GLY A 26 -8.40 -7.09 -3.50
CA GLY A 26 -8.85 -6.83 -4.86
C GLY A 26 -7.76 -7.14 -5.89
N TYR A 27 -8.09 -8.01 -6.85
CA TYR A 27 -7.14 -8.48 -7.88
C TYR A 27 -6.49 -7.34 -8.65
N GLN A 28 -7.30 -6.37 -9.11
CA GLN A 28 -6.79 -5.23 -9.87
C GLN A 28 -5.83 -4.37 -9.05
N ASN A 29 -6.12 -4.16 -7.77
CA ASN A 29 -5.24 -3.41 -6.87
C ASN A 29 -3.89 -4.11 -6.67
N MET A 30 -3.90 -5.45 -6.58
CA MET A 30 -2.67 -6.23 -6.47
C MET A 30 -1.84 -6.19 -7.76
N ILE A 31 -2.48 -6.24 -8.93
CA ILE A 31 -1.80 -6.10 -10.23
C ILE A 31 -1.21 -4.69 -10.39
N ASN A 32 -1.95 -3.65 -10.03
CA ASN A 32 -1.44 -2.28 -10.06
C ASN A 32 -0.24 -2.09 -9.12
N LEU A 33 -0.31 -2.66 -7.91
CA LEU A 33 0.80 -2.64 -6.95
C LEU A 33 2.02 -3.40 -7.50
N ALA A 34 1.81 -4.56 -8.14
CA ALA A 34 2.90 -5.32 -8.74
C ALA A 34 3.59 -4.53 -9.88
N GLN A 35 2.81 -3.82 -10.71
CA GLN A 35 3.35 -2.96 -11.75
C GLN A 35 4.13 -1.77 -11.18
N ASP A 36 3.61 -1.14 -10.14
CA ASP A 36 4.30 -0.04 -9.46
C ASP A 36 5.63 -0.51 -8.86
N ILE A 37 5.63 -1.62 -8.13
CA ILE A 37 6.85 -2.21 -7.56
C ILE A 37 7.86 -2.56 -8.67
N TYR A 38 7.41 -3.09 -9.80
CA TYR A 38 8.29 -3.44 -10.92
C TYR A 38 8.96 -2.21 -11.54
N THR A 39 8.22 -1.12 -11.65
CA THR A 39 8.67 0.12 -12.29
C THR A 39 9.49 1.00 -11.37
N ASN A 40 9.02 1.18 -10.14
CA ASN A 40 9.52 2.18 -9.20
C ASN A 40 10.29 1.57 -8.03
N GLY A 41 10.22 0.25 -7.84
CA GLY A 41 10.77 -0.46 -6.68
C GLY A 41 9.88 -0.43 -5.47
N LEU A 42 10.39 -0.99 -4.38
CA LEU A 42 9.74 -0.87 -3.09
C LEU A 42 9.95 0.54 -2.55
N VAL A 43 8.88 1.30 -2.44
CA VAL A 43 8.90 2.53 -1.64
C VAL A 43 8.81 2.11 -0.17
N ASN A 44 9.95 2.13 0.50
CA ASN A 44 10.07 1.71 1.90
C ASN A 44 9.62 2.82 2.86
N ALA A 45 8.35 3.26 2.75
CA ALA A 45 7.73 4.07 3.81
C ALA A 45 7.61 3.27 5.13
N SER A 46 7.53 1.93 5.02
CA SER A 46 7.69 0.99 6.12
C SER A 46 8.39 -0.27 5.61
N LEU A 47 9.38 -0.78 6.33
CA LEU A 47 10.02 -2.04 6.00
C LEU A 47 9.05 -3.21 6.10
N VAL A 48 9.28 -4.25 5.30
CA VAL A 48 8.60 -5.53 5.48
C VAL A 48 9.02 -6.11 6.82
N THR A 49 8.06 -6.35 7.73
CA THR A 49 8.36 -6.91 9.05
C THR A 49 8.20 -8.42 9.02
N ILE A 50 9.23 -9.12 9.45
CA ILE A 50 9.29 -10.58 9.43
C ILE A 50 9.76 -11.14 10.77
N VAL A 51 9.24 -12.30 11.13
CA VAL A 51 9.64 -13.08 12.30
C VAL A 51 10.22 -14.41 11.83
N LYS A 52 11.38 -14.78 12.38
CA LYS A 52 12.01 -16.05 12.03
C LYS A 52 11.23 -17.21 12.63
N LEU A 53 10.92 -18.21 11.81
CA LEU A 53 10.33 -19.46 12.30
C LEU A 53 11.37 -20.29 13.02
N ASN A 54 11.01 -20.77 14.21
CA ASN A 54 11.88 -21.64 15.01
C ASN A 54 12.35 -22.85 14.17
N ASN A 55 13.65 -23.11 14.20
CA ASN A 55 14.31 -24.26 13.55
C ASN A 55 14.21 -24.36 12.01
N ALA A 56 13.83 -23.28 11.31
CA ALA A 56 13.78 -23.25 9.86
C ALA A 56 14.45 -21.99 9.31
N ASP A 57 15.08 -22.10 8.15
CA ASP A 57 15.52 -20.91 7.37
C ASP A 57 14.32 -20.31 6.62
N ARG A 58 13.28 -20.00 7.40
CA ARG A 58 12.00 -19.47 6.94
C ARG A 58 11.55 -18.35 7.85
N TYR A 59 10.77 -17.44 7.28
CA TYR A 59 10.22 -16.28 7.96
C TYR A 59 8.72 -16.18 7.73
N THR A 60 8.01 -15.72 8.76
CA THR A 60 6.61 -15.29 8.65
C THR A 60 6.57 -13.78 8.40
N VAL A 61 5.79 -13.35 7.43
CA VAL A 61 5.59 -11.94 7.11
C VAL A 61 4.42 -11.42 7.96
N TYR A 62 4.70 -10.48 8.84
CA TYR A 62 3.70 -9.81 9.68
C TYR A 62 3.20 -8.52 9.00
N GLU A 63 4.11 -7.67 8.51
CA GLU A 63 3.75 -6.45 7.79
C GLU A 63 4.37 -6.45 6.38
N GLY A 64 3.66 -5.86 5.41
CA GLY A 64 4.09 -5.83 4.02
C GLY A 64 3.64 -7.04 3.20
N ASN A 65 2.66 -7.81 3.67
CA ASN A 65 2.14 -9.02 3.01
C ASN A 65 1.78 -8.79 1.54
N ARG A 66 1.10 -7.68 1.20
CA ARG A 66 0.74 -7.33 -0.19
C ARG A 66 1.98 -7.12 -1.05
N ARG A 67 2.99 -6.40 -0.54
CA ARG A 67 4.25 -6.12 -1.25
C ARG A 67 5.00 -7.40 -1.55
N VAL A 68 5.17 -8.28 -0.56
CA VAL A 68 5.83 -9.58 -0.72
C VAL A 68 5.07 -10.48 -1.69
N ALA A 69 3.74 -10.51 -1.63
CA ALA A 69 2.91 -11.27 -2.57
C ALA A 69 3.06 -10.76 -4.01
N CYS A 70 3.11 -9.44 -4.22
CA CYS A 70 3.34 -8.83 -5.52
C CYS A 70 4.75 -9.14 -6.06
N ILE A 71 5.78 -9.10 -5.21
CA ILE A 71 7.15 -9.49 -5.62
C ILE A 71 7.17 -10.95 -6.05
N LYS A 72 6.55 -11.86 -5.29
CA LYS A 72 6.43 -13.27 -5.68
C LYS A 72 5.69 -13.44 -7.01
N LEU A 73 4.63 -12.66 -7.25
CA LEU A 73 3.91 -12.67 -8.53
C LEU A 73 4.82 -12.21 -9.68
N ILE A 74 5.61 -11.16 -9.49
CA ILE A 74 6.54 -10.66 -10.49
C ILE A 74 7.62 -11.71 -10.80
N LEU A 75 8.19 -12.32 -9.77
CA LEU A 75 9.28 -13.30 -9.94
C LEU A 75 8.78 -14.63 -10.52
N HIS A 76 7.63 -15.10 -10.06
CA HIS A 76 7.08 -16.43 -10.33
C HIS A 76 5.60 -16.40 -10.71
N PRO A 77 5.21 -15.71 -11.81
CA PRO A 77 3.79 -15.57 -12.20
C PRO A 77 3.11 -16.92 -12.45
N GLU A 78 3.87 -17.93 -12.85
CA GLU A 78 3.36 -19.31 -13.08
C GLU A 78 2.81 -19.99 -11.82
N LYS A 79 3.22 -19.54 -10.63
CA LYS A 79 2.74 -20.08 -9.35
C LYS A 79 1.38 -19.52 -8.92
N PHE A 80 0.87 -18.49 -9.61
CA PHE A 80 -0.38 -17.82 -9.28
C PHE A 80 -1.55 -18.33 -10.16
N SER A 81 -1.74 -19.66 -10.18
CA SER A 81 -2.73 -20.34 -11.04
C SER A 81 -4.19 -19.91 -10.78
N PHE A 82 -4.48 -19.28 -9.64
CA PHE A 82 -5.79 -18.74 -9.31
C PHE A 82 -6.09 -17.39 -10.00
N LEU A 83 -5.08 -16.73 -10.57
CA LEU A 83 -5.27 -15.49 -11.32
C LEU A 83 -5.81 -15.77 -12.72
N PRO A 84 -6.70 -14.91 -13.26
CA PRO A 84 -7.09 -14.94 -14.65
C PRO A 84 -5.87 -14.88 -15.58
N LYS A 85 -5.91 -15.67 -16.67
CA LYS A 85 -4.80 -15.76 -17.62
C LYS A 85 -4.35 -14.40 -18.16
N ASN A 86 -5.29 -13.52 -18.47
CA ASN A 86 -5.00 -12.17 -18.97
C ASN A 86 -4.18 -11.33 -17.98
N GLN A 87 -4.36 -11.52 -16.67
CA GLN A 87 -3.57 -10.82 -15.65
C GLN A 87 -2.16 -11.39 -15.56
N ILE A 88 -2.02 -12.70 -15.63
CA ILE A 88 -0.70 -13.35 -15.70
C ILE A 88 0.06 -12.91 -16.95
N ASP A 89 -0.61 -12.89 -18.10
CA ASP A 89 -0.03 -12.46 -19.37
C ASP A 89 0.39 -10.97 -19.32
N ARG A 90 -0.38 -10.12 -18.62
CA ARG A 90 -0.03 -8.72 -18.39
C ARG A 90 1.28 -8.58 -17.60
N ILE A 91 1.48 -9.37 -16.53
CA ILE A 91 2.73 -9.38 -15.75
C ILE A 91 3.90 -9.91 -16.60
N LYS A 92 3.70 -10.98 -17.36
CA LYS A 92 4.74 -11.52 -18.25
C LYS A 92 5.13 -10.51 -19.34
N LYS A 93 4.16 -9.86 -19.96
CA LYS A 93 4.38 -8.83 -20.97
C LYS A 93 5.15 -7.64 -20.39
N MET A 94 4.78 -7.15 -19.22
CA MET A 94 5.52 -6.09 -18.54
C MET A 94 7.01 -6.44 -18.38
N LYS A 95 7.31 -7.69 -18.00
CA LYS A 95 8.70 -8.17 -17.86
C LYS A 95 9.45 -8.28 -19.17
N SER A 96 8.76 -8.60 -20.27
CA SER A 96 9.39 -8.69 -21.60
C SER A 96 9.62 -7.32 -22.23
N ASP A 97 8.66 -6.41 -22.08
CA ASP A 97 8.69 -5.11 -22.75
C ASP A 97 9.68 -4.12 -22.13
N THR A 98 9.88 -4.22 -20.82
CA THR A 98 10.76 -3.31 -20.08
C THR A 98 11.51 -4.06 -19.00
N PRO A 99 12.80 -4.37 -19.16
CA PRO A 99 13.60 -4.96 -18.12
C PRO A 99 13.62 -4.08 -16.87
N SER A 100 13.34 -4.67 -15.71
CA SER A 100 13.42 -3.95 -14.44
C SER A 100 14.85 -3.53 -14.16
N LYS A 101 15.04 -2.27 -13.75
CA LYS A 101 16.32 -1.76 -13.26
C LYS A 101 16.57 -2.16 -11.79
N ILE A 102 15.58 -2.77 -11.15
CA ILE A 102 15.56 -3.05 -9.72
C ILE A 102 15.69 -4.55 -9.50
N ASN A 103 16.61 -4.92 -8.63
CA ASN A 103 16.75 -6.32 -8.20
C ASN A 103 15.69 -6.64 -7.15
N LEU A 104 14.61 -7.33 -7.56
CA LEU A 104 13.54 -7.77 -6.68
C LEU A 104 13.80 -9.12 -6.00
N SER A 105 14.93 -9.78 -6.28
CA SER A 105 15.29 -11.06 -5.63
C SER A 105 15.73 -10.88 -4.18
N GLN A 106 16.08 -9.66 -3.79
CA GLN A 106 16.47 -9.29 -2.43
C GLN A 106 15.72 -8.03 -2.01
N ILE A 107 15.18 -8.03 -0.80
CA ILE A 107 14.50 -6.90 -0.20
C ILE A 107 14.98 -6.66 1.22
N GLU A 108 15.00 -5.42 1.63
CA GLU A 108 15.26 -5.06 3.01
C GLU A 108 14.05 -5.39 3.89
N CYS A 109 14.31 -6.01 5.03
CA CYS A 109 13.29 -6.40 5.99
C CYS A 109 13.71 -6.04 7.40
N LEU A 110 12.73 -5.72 8.24
CA LEU A 110 12.90 -5.67 9.68
C LEU A 110 12.68 -7.09 10.24
N ILE A 111 13.73 -7.67 10.81
CA ILE A 111 13.65 -8.95 11.51
C ILE A 111 13.42 -8.64 12.99
N THR A 112 12.38 -9.20 13.57
CA THR A 112 12.01 -8.97 14.95
C THR A 112 11.37 -10.23 15.56
N ASP A 113 11.03 -10.20 16.82
CA ASP A 113 10.19 -11.22 17.46
C ASP A 113 8.68 -10.96 17.21
N GLU A 114 7.86 -11.88 17.68
CA GLU A 114 6.42 -11.85 17.44
C GLU A 114 5.72 -10.70 18.20
N GLU A 115 6.14 -10.42 19.41
CA GLU A 115 5.55 -9.36 20.25
C GLU A 115 5.76 -7.98 19.61
N ASP A 116 6.98 -7.69 19.22
CA ASP A 116 7.33 -6.46 18.51
C ASP A 116 6.65 -6.38 17.14
N ALA A 117 6.54 -7.50 16.42
CA ALA A 117 5.84 -7.53 15.13
C ALA A 117 4.36 -7.14 15.29
N PHE A 118 3.65 -7.67 16.27
CA PHE A 118 2.27 -7.27 16.58
C PHE A 118 2.16 -5.80 17.03
N PHE A 119 3.13 -5.32 17.81
CA PHE A 119 3.17 -3.92 18.20
C PHE A 119 3.30 -2.99 16.97
N ILE A 120 4.20 -3.31 16.04
CA ILE A 120 4.39 -2.57 14.80
C ILE A 120 3.13 -2.59 13.94
N MET A 121 2.52 -3.77 13.73
CA MET A 121 1.27 -3.91 12.97
C MET A 121 0.17 -3.02 13.55
N ARG A 122 0.00 -3.03 14.86
CA ARG A 122 -0.99 -2.18 15.54
C ARG A 122 -0.73 -0.70 15.28
N ARG A 123 0.53 -0.23 15.37
CA ARG A 123 0.88 1.17 15.10
C ARG A 123 0.60 1.59 13.66
N ILE A 124 0.83 0.71 12.71
CA ILE A 124 0.60 1.00 11.29
C ILE A 124 -0.91 1.02 10.95
N HIS A 125 -1.70 0.14 11.57
CA HIS A 125 -3.08 -0.10 11.15
C HIS A 125 -4.16 0.48 12.07
N SER A 126 -3.82 0.96 13.26
CA SER A 126 -4.80 1.56 14.19
C SER A 126 -5.16 3.02 13.89
N GLY A 127 -4.65 3.60 12.81
CA GLY A 127 -4.83 5.02 12.51
C GLY A 127 -4.07 5.91 13.48
N GLU A 128 -4.60 7.11 13.74
CA GLU A 128 -3.90 8.14 14.53
C GLU A 128 -3.64 7.73 15.99
N ASP A 129 -4.50 6.91 16.59
CA ASP A 129 -4.37 6.37 17.97
C ASP A 129 -3.79 7.39 18.96
N LYS A 130 -4.43 8.54 19.12
CA LYS A 130 -3.99 9.65 20.01
C LYS A 130 -2.55 10.14 19.68
N GLY A 131 -2.21 10.23 18.41
CA GLY A 131 -0.88 10.67 17.94
C GLY A 131 0.19 9.58 17.93
N ARG A 132 -0.13 8.33 18.28
CA ARG A 132 0.84 7.21 18.36
C ARG A 132 0.92 6.38 17.07
N GLY A 133 -0.10 6.46 16.20
CA GLY A 133 -0.17 5.76 14.92
C GLY A 133 0.03 6.69 13.73
N LEU A 134 -0.16 6.16 12.53
CA LEU A 134 -0.04 6.92 11.30
C LEU A 134 -1.33 7.72 11.05
N LYS A 135 -1.20 9.04 10.84
CA LYS A 135 -2.28 9.91 10.42
C LYS A 135 -2.35 9.95 8.90
N SER A 136 -3.50 9.59 8.35
CA SER A 136 -3.76 9.78 6.92
C SER A 136 -4.05 11.25 6.65
N TRP A 137 -3.52 11.76 5.53
CA TRP A 137 -3.87 13.09 5.08
C TRP A 137 -5.35 13.15 4.69
N ASN A 138 -6.02 14.22 5.12
CA ASN A 138 -7.36 14.53 4.65
C ASN A 138 -7.31 15.03 3.18
N THR A 139 -8.47 15.25 2.57
CA THR A 139 -8.56 15.64 1.16
C THR A 139 -7.86 16.97 0.86
N LYS A 140 -7.95 17.96 1.77
CA LYS A 140 -7.29 19.27 1.64
C LYS A 140 -5.76 19.10 1.68
N GLU A 141 -5.24 18.34 2.63
CA GLU A 141 -3.80 18.06 2.76
C GLU A 141 -3.25 17.33 1.54
N GLN A 142 -3.98 16.33 1.02
CA GLN A 142 -3.61 15.61 -0.21
C GLN A 142 -3.55 16.54 -1.41
N GLU A 143 -4.49 17.47 -1.53
CA GLU A 143 -4.53 18.43 -2.63
C GLU A 143 -3.40 19.46 -2.54
N ILE A 144 -3.13 20.00 -1.34
CA ILE A 144 -1.97 20.87 -1.11
C ILE A 144 -0.66 20.15 -1.51
N PHE A 145 -0.53 18.89 -1.15
CA PHE A 145 0.63 18.08 -1.55
C PHE A 145 0.75 17.94 -3.07
N LYS A 146 -0.36 17.63 -3.77
CA LYS A 146 -0.40 17.54 -5.24
C LYS A 146 0.01 18.85 -5.90
N LEU A 147 -0.48 19.99 -5.40
CA LEU A 147 -0.14 21.33 -5.93
C LEU A 147 1.36 21.64 -5.74
N ARG A 148 1.95 21.24 -4.61
CA ARG A 148 3.39 21.45 -4.35
C ARG A 148 4.28 20.56 -5.20
N THR A 149 3.87 19.32 -5.45
CA THR A 149 4.67 18.34 -6.18
C THR A 149 4.46 18.40 -7.69
N ASN A 150 3.33 18.94 -8.15
CA ASN A 150 3.03 19.08 -9.58
C ASN A 150 2.36 20.43 -9.90
N PRO A 151 3.11 21.54 -9.84
CA PRO A 151 2.57 22.90 -10.01
C PRO A 151 1.99 23.18 -11.39
N LYS A 152 2.21 22.33 -12.40
CA LYS A 152 1.65 22.48 -13.75
C LYS A 152 0.19 22.04 -13.86
N ASN A 153 -0.33 21.31 -12.90
CA ASN A 153 -1.71 20.84 -12.88
C ASN A 153 -2.56 21.69 -11.94
N SER A 154 -3.19 22.68 -12.55
CA SER A 154 -4.43 23.37 -12.12
C SER A 154 -4.50 23.90 -10.69
N THR A 155 -4.80 25.18 -10.63
CA THR A 155 -5.32 25.86 -9.46
C THR A 155 -6.62 25.16 -9.03
N SER A 156 -6.64 24.54 -7.88
CA SER A 156 -7.86 23.95 -7.33
C SER A 156 -8.85 25.06 -6.97
N ILE A 157 -10.02 25.02 -7.55
CA ILE A 157 -11.11 25.96 -7.22
C ILE A 157 -11.47 25.83 -5.75
N ALA A 158 -11.53 24.60 -5.23
CA ALA A 158 -11.81 24.35 -3.81
C ALA A 158 -10.78 25.02 -2.88
N LYS A 159 -9.48 24.99 -3.26
CA LYS A 159 -8.44 25.68 -2.50
C LYS A 159 -8.61 27.19 -2.53
N ILE A 160 -8.92 27.78 -3.69
CA ILE A 160 -9.15 29.22 -3.82
C ILE A 160 -10.34 29.66 -2.96
N ILE A 161 -11.43 28.89 -2.98
CA ILE A 161 -12.62 29.16 -2.17
C ILE A 161 -12.26 29.09 -0.68
N SER A 162 -11.57 28.03 -0.27
CA SER A 162 -11.14 27.84 1.11
C SER A 162 -10.23 28.97 1.60
N ASP A 163 -9.21 29.33 0.82
CA ASP A 163 -8.28 30.40 1.16
C ASP A 163 -9.00 31.77 1.28
N LYS A 164 -9.94 32.06 0.36
CA LYS A 164 -10.75 33.31 0.42
C LYS A 164 -11.70 33.32 1.60
N TYR A 165 -12.34 32.19 1.90
CA TYR A 165 -13.22 32.10 3.07
C TYR A 165 -12.44 32.38 4.36
N GLU A 166 -11.28 31.72 4.53
CA GLU A 166 -10.40 31.95 5.68
C GLU A 166 -9.87 33.39 5.77
N GLU A 167 -9.56 34.01 4.61
CA GLU A 167 -9.16 35.42 4.56
C GLU A 167 -10.27 36.36 5.06
N PHE A 168 -11.52 36.11 4.64
CA PHE A 168 -12.66 36.98 4.96
C PHE A 168 -13.22 36.76 6.38
N PHE A 169 -13.39 35.49 6.77
CA PHE A 169 -14.09 35.14 8.00
C PHE A 169 -13.16 34.81 9.16
N LYS A 170 -11.84 34.61 8.88
CA LYS A 170 -10.83 34.17 9.85
C LYS A 170 -11.11 32.79 10.48
N GLU A 171 -11.91 31.99 9.79
CA GLU A 171 -12.36 30.65 10.19
C GLU A 171 -12.08 29.65 9.07
N ASP A 172 -11.82 28.37 9.40
CA ASP A 172 -11.65 27.33 8.37
C ASP A 172 -13.02 26.89 7.85
N ILE A 173 -13.27 27.03 6.55
CA ILE A 173 -14.51 26.60 5.90
C ILE A 173 -14.87 25.14 6.20
N GLN A 174 -13.91 24.31 6.58
CA GLN A 174 -14.15 22.90 6.92
C GLN A 174 -14.91 22.71 8.25
N GLU A 175 -14.99 23.73 9.10
CA GLU A 175 -15.86 23.72 10.28
C GLU A 175 -17.33 23.78 9.87
N GLU A 176 -17.62 24.43 8.73
CA GLU A 176 -18.98 24.58 8.20
C GLU A 176 -19.30 23.55 7.10
N MET A 177 -18.32 23.20 6.27
CA MET A 177 -18.54 22.33 5.10
C MET A 177 -17.36 21.43 4.82
N ALA A 178 -17.61 20.13 4.60
CA ALA A 178 -16.56 19.19 4.20
C ALA A 178 -15.88 19.61 2.88
N TYR A 179 -14.56 19.59 2.83
CA TYR A 179 -13.76 20.01 1.67
C TYR A 179 -14.16 19.31 0.36
N THR A 180 -14.58 18.04 0.45
CA THR A 180 -15.11 17.28 -0.70
C THR A 180 -16.39 17.88 -1.29
N ASN A 181 -17.19 18.60 -0.51
CA ASN A 181 -18.38 19.28 -1.00
C ASN A 181 -17.99 20.55 -1.77
N ILE A 182 -16.94 21.27 -1.32
CA ILE A 182 -16.41 22.44 -2.03
C ILE A 182 -15.85 22.03 -3.40
N GLN A 183 -15.25 20.83 -3.51
CA GLN A 183 -14.74 20.31 -4.77
C GLN A 183 -15.83 19.98 -5.81
N ARG A 184 -17.09 19.87 -5.38
CA ARG A 184 -18.25 19.56 -6.25
C ARG A 184 -19.01 20.80 -6.73
N LEU A 185 -18.68 21.99 -6.20
CA LEU A 185 -19.18 23.27 -6.68
C LEU A 185 -18.50 23.70 -7.98
#